data_e117185ecb3695a3176c81e1478dbd40
#
_entry.id   e117185ecb3695a3176c81e1478dbd40
#
_cell.length_a   1.000
_cell.length_b   1.000
_cell.length_c   1.000
_cell.angle_alpha   90.00
_cell.angle_beta   90.00
_cell.angle_gamma   90.00
#
_symmetry.space_group_name_H-M   'P 1'
#
loop_
_entity.id
_entity.type
_entity.pdbx_description
1 polymer ?
#
loop_
_entity_poly.entity_id
_entity_poly.type
_entity_poly.pdbx_seq_one_letter_code
_entity_poly.pdbx_strand_id
1 'polypeptide(L)'
;MKERKLNIDILKCIAIVFVVAVHFFLHTNYYGRPYTFKSIFLSSFIWMIFMTCVPIFIMTTGYLMKDKTYSKTYFIKLLPVIGIYCLAASIYTFFDVRVFNIDYLGKLLVNIFSFSHYAWYVNMYIGLYLMIPFLNAGFKSFNNRRSQAIALG
;
A
#
# COMPACT_ATOMS: atom_id res chain seq x y z
N MET A 1 -16.91 -14.82 -17.08
CA MET A 1 -16.44 -14.60 -15.67
C MET A 1 -14.93 -14.76 -15.67
N LYS A 2 -14.19 -13.81 -15.04
CA LYS A 2 -12.72 -13.91 -14.95
C LYS A 2 -12.40 -15.01 -13.94
N GLU A 3 -11.65 -16.05 -14.32
CA GLU A 3 -11.24 -17.10 -13.39
C GLU A 3 -10.54 -16.50 -12.17
N ARG A 4 -11.00 -16.89 -11.01
CA ARG A 4 -10.44 -16.44 -9.73
C ARG A 4 -9.11 -17.17 -9.50
N LYS A 5 -8.03 -16.43 -9.30
CA LYS A 5 -6.69 -16.99 -9.08
C LYS A 5 -6.47 -17.22 -7.59
N LEU A 6 -6.79 -18.42 -7.12
CA LEU A 6 -6.71 -18.80 -5.70
C LEU A 6 -5.34 -18.47 -5.07
N ASN A 7 -4.24 -18.73 -5.79
CA ASN A 7 -2.89 -18.44 -5.29
C ASN A 7 -2.67 -16.98 -4.94
N ILE A 8 -3.25 -16.05 -5.74
CA ILE A 8 -3.13 -14.61 -5.48
C ILE A 8 -4.01 -14.20 -4.30
N ASP A 9 -5.18 -14.80 -4.15
CA ASP A 9 -6.06 -14.53 -3.01
C ASP A 9 -5.39 -15.01 -1.71
N ILE A 10 -4.73 -16.17 -1.70
CA ILE A 10 -3.96 -16.67 -0.54
C ILE A 10 -2.81 -15.70 -0.20
N LEU A 11 -2.03 -15.25 -1.20
CA LEU A 11 -0.95 -14.29 -0.96
C LEU A 11 -1.46 -12.98 -0.34
N LYS A 12 -2.62 -12.48 -0.79
CA LYS A 12 -3.24 -11.28 -0.20
C LYS A 12 -3.69 -11.52 1.23
N CYS A 13 -4.25 -12.69 1.54
CA CYS A 13 -4.63 -13.05 2.91
C CYS A 13 -3.41 -13.09 3.84
N ILE A 14 -2.31 -13.71 3.40
CA ILE A 14 -1.05 -13.72 4.16
C ILE A 14 -0.55 -12.28 4.36
N ALA A 15 -0.55 -11.46 3.32
CA ALA A 15 -0.11 -10.07 3.41
C ALA A 15 -0.96 -9.25 4.39
N ILE A 16 -2.28 -9.46 4.45
CA ILE A 16 -3.17 -8.80 5.42
C ILE A 16 -2.78 -9.20 6.85
N VAL A 17 -2.54 -10.49 7.11
CA VAL A 17 -2.10 -10.96 8.44
C VAL A 17 -0.78 -10.29 8.83
N PHE A 18 0.16 -10.16 7.89
CA PHE A 18 1.43 -9.48 8.14
C PHE A 18 1.25 -7.98 8.42
N VAL A 19 0.34 -7.30 7.72
CA VAL A 19 -0.01 -5.89 8.02
C VAL A 19 -0.51 -5.74 9.46
N VAL A 20 -1.43 -6.61 9.89
CA VAL A 20 -1.95 -6.59 11.28
C VAL A 20 -0.82 -6.83 12.27
N ALA A 21 0.08 -7.78 12.00
CA ALA A 21 1.23 -8.07 12.86
C ALA A 21 2.18 -6.88 12.97
N VAL A 22 2.55 -6.23 11.85
CA VAL A 22 3.39 -5.01 11.86
C VAL A 22 2.78 -3.92 12.72
N HIS A 23 1.49 -3.63 12.53
CA HIS A 23 0.81 -2.59 13.31
C HIS A 23 0.69 -2.95 14.79
N PHE A 24 0.47 -4.22 15.11
CA PHE A 24 0.49 -4.69 16.49
C PHE A 24 1.84 -4.40 17.17
N PHE A 25 2.96 -4.73 16.53
CA PHE A 25 4.29 -4.45 17.09
C PHE A 25 4.57 -2.94 17.20
N LEU A 26 4.10 -2.13 16.25
CA LEU A 26 4.25 -0.67 16.30
C LEU A 26 3.47 -0.05 17.47
N HIS A 27 2.23 -0.49 17.70
CA HIS A 27 1.34 0.11 18.71
C HIS A 27 1.54 -0.44 20.13
N THR A 28 2.20 -1.59 20.32
CA THR A 28 2.47 -2.18 21.63
C THR A 28 3.78 -1.69 22.26
N ASN A 29 4.43 -0.69 21.68
CA ASN A 29 5.76 -0.22 22.09
C ASN A 29 6.79 -1.35 22.21
N TYR A 30 6.62 -2.39 21.39
CA TYR A 30 7.49 -3.57 21.40
C TYR A 30 8.96 -3.19 21.20
N TYR A 31 9.24 -2.22 20.34
CA TYR A 31 10.61 -1.77 20.01
C TYR A 31 11.21 -0.79 21.03
N GLY A 32 10.43 -0.27 21.97
CA GLY A 32 10.90 0.59 23.04
C GLY A 32 11.38 -0.15 24.30
N ARG A 33 11.30 -1.49 24.33
CA ARG A 33 11.71 -2.29 25.48
C ARG A 33 13.21 -2.59 25.44
N PRO A 34 13.89 -2.68 26.62
CA PRO A 34 15.29 -3.12 26.67
C PRO A 34 15.38 -4.60 26.23
N TYR A 35 16.19 -4.86 25.22
CA TYR A 35 16.35 -6.20 24.65
C TYR A 35 17.65 -6.84 25.10
N THR A 36 17.62 -8.15 25.36
CA THR A 36 18.80 -8.98 25.42
C THR A 36 19.27 -9.30 23.99
N PHE A 37 20.55 -9.47 23.74
CA PHE A 37 21.14 -9.72 22.42
C PHE A 37 20.40 -10.81 21.61
N LYS A 38 20.06 -11.93 22.25
CA LYS A 38 19.32 -13.02 21.60
C LYS A 38 17.88 -12.62 21.20
N SER A 39 17.20 -11.82 22.02
CA SER A 39 15.83 -11.40 21.74
C SER A 39 15.76 -10.34 20.63
N ILE A 40 16.78 -9.49 20.51
CA ILE A 40 16.88 -8.52 19.39
C ILE A 40 16.94 -9.24 18.04
N PHE A 41 17.81 -10.27 17.93
CA PHE A 41 17.97 -10.99 16.67
C PHE A 41 16.66 -11.63 16.21
N LEU A 42 16.00 -12.37 17.11
CA LEU A 42 14.74 -13.04 16.79
C LEU A 42 13.62 -12.04 16.45
N SER A 43 13.49 -10.97 17.22
CA SER A 43 12.45 -9.96 16.97
C SER A 43 12.68 -9.20 15.67
N SER A 44 13.93 -8.86 15.34
CA SER A 44 14.26 -8.22 14.06
C SER A 44 13.98 -9.14 12.88
N PHE A 45 14.29 -10.43 12.99
CA PHE A 45 14.00 -11.42 11.96
C PHE A 45 12.49 -11.56 11.70
N ILE A 46 11.70 -11.69 12.76
CA ILE A 46 10.23 -11.77 12.69
C ILE A 46 9.66 -10.50 12.06
N TRP A 47 10.16 -9.33 12.48
CA TRP A 47 9.73 -8.05 11.92
C TRP A 47 10.04 -7.94 10.41
N MET A 48 11.22 -8.36 9.98
CA MET A 48 11.57 -8.39 8.55
C MET A 48 10.60 -9.26 7.73
N ILE A 49 10.18 -10.41 8.27
CA ILE A 49 9.18 -11.27 7.62
C ILE A 49 7.86 -10.50 7.47
N PHE A 50 7.35 -9.87 8.51
CA PHE A 50 6.08 -9.16 8.44
C PHE A 50 6.15 -7.92 7.54
N MET A 51 7.28 -7.24 7.44
CA MET A 51 7.48 -6.12 6.53
C MET A 51 7.39 -6.51 5.06
N THR A 52 7.46 -7.80 4.71
CA THR A 52 7.23 -8.27 3.33
C THR A 52 5.80 -8.09 2.85
N CYS A 53 4.85 -7.71 3.72
CA CYS A 53 3.46 -7.42 3.33
C CYS A 53 3.37 -6.38 2.21
N VAL A 54 4.16 -5.31 2.29
CA VAL A 54 4.16 -4.22 1.29
C VAL A 54 4.61 -4.71 -0.08
N PRO A 55 5.81 -5.33 -0.26
CA PRO A 55 6.20 -5.89 -1.54
C PRO A 55 5.22 -6.93 -2.07
N ILE A 56 4.61 -7.78 -1.24
CA ILE A 56 3.60 -8.74 -1.68
C ILE A 56 2.40 -8.03 -2.32
N PHE A 57 1.89 -6.95 -1.70
CA PHE A 57 0.78 -6.18 -2.27
C PHE A 57 1.18 -5.48 -3.57
N ILE A 58 2.38 -4.89 -3.65
CA ILE A 58 2.87 -4.23 -4.86
C ILE A 58 3.00 -5.24 -6.00
N MET A 59 3.64 -6.38 -5.76
CA MET A 59 3.84 -7.43 -6.76
C MET A 59 2.52 -8.03 -7.24
N THR A 60 1.59 -8.32 -6.34
CA THR A 60 0.26 -8.84 -6.71
C THR A 60 -0.54 -7.81 -7.50
N THR A 61 -0.44 -6.52 -7.15
CA THR A 61 -1.08 -5.43 -7.89
C THR A 61 -0.49 -5.32 -9.29
N GLY A 62 0.83 -5.27 -9.42
CA GLY A 62 1.52 -5.23 -10.71
C GLY A 62 1.14 -6.41 -11.61
N TYR A 63 1.14 -7.63 -11.04
CA TYR A 63 0.74 -8.84 -11.77
C TYR A 63 -0.71 -8.79 -12.29
N LEU A 64 -1.64 -8.32 -11.47
CA LEU A 64 -3.06 -8.23 -11.84
C LEU A 64 -3.33 -7.10 -12.84
N MET A 65 -2.45 -6.13 -12.91
CA MET A 65 -2.61 -4.93 -13.73
C MET A 65 -1.65 -4.86 -14.92
N LYS A 66 -0.87 -5.90 -15.19
CA LYS A 66 0.15 -5.94 -16.26
C LYS A 66 -0.34 -5.62 -17.66
N ASP A 67 -1.65 -5.81 -17.93
CA ASP A 67 -2.25 -5.56 -19.25
C ASP A 67 -3.16 -4.32 -19.24
N LYS A 68 -3.11 -3.51 -18.18
CA LYS A 68 -3.94 -2.31 -18.09
C LYS A 68 -3.35 -1.16 -18.88
N THR A 69 -4.22 -0.45 -19.59
CA THR A 69 -3.95 0.77 -20.36
C THR A 69 -4.80 1.90 -19.85
N TYR A 70 -4.42 3.14 -20.16
CA TYR A 70 -5.23 4.31 -19.82
C TYR A 70 -6.59 4.25 -20.50
N SER A 71 -7.65 4.40 -19.71
CA SER A 71 -9.03 4.51 -20.18
C SER A 71 -9.88 5.26 -19.15
N LYS A 72 -11.01 5.82 -19.55
CA LYS A 72 -11.95 6.45 -18.61
C LYS A 72 -12.37 5.48 -17.50
N THR A 73 -12.65 4.23 -17.85
CA THR A 73 -13.01 3.17 -16.90
C THR A 73 -11.88 2.84 -15.92
N TYR A 74 -10.62 3.02 -16.34
CA TYR A 74 -9.47 2.85 -15.47
C TYR A 74 -9.48 3.87 -14.33
N PHE A 75 -9.65 5.14 -14.63
CA PHE A 75 -9.70 6.21 -13.64
C PHE A 75 -10.92 6.11 -12.72
N ILE A 76 -12.09 5.75 -13.26
CA ILE A 76 -13.32 5.59 -12.46
C ILE A 76 -13.12 4.51 -11.38
N LYS A 77 -12.35 3.46 -11.65
CA LYS A 77 -12.06 2.40 -10.66
C LYS A 77 -11.18 2.85 -9.50
N LEU A 78 -10.51 3.98 -9.61
CA LEU A 78 -9.74 4.58 -8.51
C LEU A 78 -10.64 5.36 -7.53
N LEU A 79 -11.81 5.86 -7.99
CA LEU A 79 -12.71 6.67 -7.17
C LEU A 79 -13.15 5.99 -5.86
N PRO A 80 -13.52 4.69 -5.83
CA PRO A 80 -13.85 4.03 -4.57
C PRO A 80 -12.69 4.02 -3.57
N VAL A 81 -11.46 3.86 -4.03
CA VAL A 81 -10.27 3.87 -3.17
C VAL A 81 -10.08 5.26 -2.56
N ILE A 82 -10.18 6.31 -3.39
CA ILE A 82 -10.10 7.70 -2.93
C ILE A 82 -11.25 8.00 -1.96
N GLY A 83 -12.47 7.55 -2.26
CA GLY A 83 -13.63 7.75 -1.39
C GLY A 83 -13.45 7.13 -0.01
N ILE A 84 -13.00 5.87 0.06
CA ILE A 84 -12.71 5.19 1.33
C ILE A 84 -11.58 5.90 2.08
N TYR A 85 -10.54 6.35 1.36
CA TYR A 85 -9.44 7.09 1.94
C TYR A 85 -9.91 8.42 2.56
N CYS A 86 -10.70 9.22 1.83
CA CYS A 86 -11.26 10.47 2.35
C CYS A 86 -12.18 10.23 3.55
N LEU A 87 -12.99 9.17 3.53
CA LEU A 87 -13.83 8.79 4.66
C LEU A 87 -12.99 8.44 5.89
N ALA A 88 -11.96 7.62 5.74
CA ALA A 88 -11.08 7.25 6.83
C ALA A 88 -10.33 8.47 7.40
N ALA A 89 -9.84 9.38 6.53
CA ALA A 89 -9.22 10.62 6.93
C ALA A 89 -10.18 11.52 7.72
N SER A 90 -11.45 11.61 7.29
CA SER A 90 -12.49 12.39 7.98
C SER A 90 -12.78 11.85 9.37
N ILE A 91 -12.92 10.53 9.49
CA ILE A 91 -13.14 9.86 10.78
C ILE A 91 -11.94 10.10 11.71
N TYR A 92 -10.72 9.89 11.22
CA TYR A 92 -9.50 10.11 12.00
C TYR A 92 -9.40 11.55 12.50
N THR A 93 -9.61 12.53 11.61
CA THR A 93 -9.56 13.96 11.95
C THR A 93 -10.66 14.33 12.96
N PHE A 94 -11.86 13.73 12.87
CA PHE A 94 -12.93 13.96 13.82
C PHE A 94 -12.56 13.49 15.23
N PHE A 95 -11.93 12.33 15.37
CA PHE A 95 -11.47 11.85 16.69
C PHE A 95 -10.35 12.70 17.28
N ASP A 96 -9.53 13.33 16.43
CA ASP A 96 -8.45 14.23 16.86
C ASP A 96 -8.97 15.61 17.31
N VAL A 97 -9.84 16.22 16.51
CA VAL A 97 -10.35 17.60 16.77
C VAL A 97 -11.62 17.61 17.62
N ARG A 98 -12.47 16.58 17.52
CA ARG A 98 -13.77 16.39 18.21
C ARG A 98 -14.82 17.49 17.97
N VAL A 99 -14.56 18.46 17.10
CA VAL A 99 -15.45 19.57 16.78
C VAL A 99 -15.37 19.87 15.28
N PHE A 100 -16.52 20.07 14.65
CA PHE A 100 -16.58 20.51 13.24
C PHE A 100 -16.43 22.03 13.17
N ASN A 101 -15.21 22.51 12.91
CA ASN A 101 -14.87 23.91 12.76
C ASN A 101 -13.86 24.11 11.60
N ILE A 102 -13.36 25.34 11.42
CA ILE A 102 -12.35 25.66 10.41
C ILE A 102 -11.07 24.86 10.65
N ASP A 103 -10.67 24.64 11.91
CA ASP A 103 -9.47 23.84 12.24
C ASP A 103 -9.63 22.39 11.83
N TYR A 104 -10.85 21.83 11.93
CA TYR A 104 -11.18 20.49 11.41
C TYR A 104 -10.90 20.42 9.90
N LEU A 105 -11.38 21.40 9.14
CA LEU A 105 -11.20 21.44 7.68
C LEU A 105 -9.72 21.57 7.31
N GLY A 106 -8.97 22.43 8.00
CA GLY A 106 -7.53 22.61 7.81
C GLY A 106 -6.76 21.29 8.09
N LYS A 107 -7.01 20.65 9.22
CA LYS A 107 -6.39 19.37 9.59
C LYS A 107 -6.80 18.24 8.64
N LEU A 108 -8.05 18.20 8.19
CA LEU A 108 -8.51 17.23 7.21
C LEU A 108 -7.75 17.34 5.89
N LEU A 109 -7.57 18.55 5.37
CA LEU A 109 -6.79 18.78 4.16
C LEU A 109 -5.33 18.35 4.36
N VAL A 110 -4.73 18.72 5.49
CA VAL A 110 -3.37 18.27 5.83
C VAL A 110 -3.31 16.73 5.89
N ASN A 111 -4.25 16.05 6.53
CA ASN A 111 -4.29 14.60 6.63
C ASN A 111 -4.48 13.90 5.27
N ILE A 112 -5.22 14.52 4.35
CA ILE A 112 -5.42 13.96 2.99
C ILE A 112 -4.16 14.15 2.14
N PHE A 113 -3.52 15.32 2.19
CA PHE A 113 -2.42 15.68 1.29
C PHE A 113 -1.01 15.46 1.88
N SER A 114 -0.88 15.44 3.20
CA SER A 114 0.39 15.04 3.80
C SER A 114 0.51 13.52 3.71
N PHE A 115 1.63 13.04 3.20
CA PHE A 115 2.00 11.61 3.21
C PHE A 115 2.20 11.09 4.65
N SER A 116 1.34 11.54 5.59
CA SER A 116 1.51 11.30 7.00
C SER A 116 1.05 9.90 7.41
N HIS A 117 1.75 9.44 8.30
CA HIS A 117 1.88 8.28 9.17
C HIS A 117 0.87 7.12 9.01
N TYR A 118 -0.44 7.33 8.92
CA TYR A 118 -1.38 6.21 8.94
C TYR A 118 -1.82 5.73 7.56
N ALA A 119 -1.68 6.56 6.52
CA ALA A 119 -2.22 6.27 5.19
C ALA A 119 -1.18 6.34 4.07
N TRP A 120 0.12 6.35 4.40
CA TRP A 120 1.21 6.42 3.43
C TRP A 120 1.10 5.34 2.33
N TYR A 121 0.61 4.13 2.69
CA TYR A 121 0.44 3.04 1.75
C TYR A 121 -0.62 3.36 0.69
N VAL A 122 -1.74 3.99 1.07
CA VAL A 122 -2.81 4.35 0.13
C VAL A 122 -2.32 5.40 -0.86
N ASN A 123 -1.56 6.40 -0.39
CA ASN A 123 -0.96 7.41 -1.24
C ASN A 123 0.04 6.80 -2.24
N MET A 124 0.91 5.91 -1.75
CA MET A 124 1.82 5.13 -2.60
C MET A 124 1.05 4.28 -3.63
N TYR A 125 -0.03 3.60 -3.20
CA TYR A 125 -0.87 2.79 -4.07
C TYR A 125 -1.53 3.62 -5.18
N ILE A 126 -2.05 4.81 -4.87
CA ILE A 126 -2.62 5.74 -5.86
C ILE A 126 -1.55 6.14 -6.88
N GLY A 127 -0.37 6.53 -6.41
CA GLY A 127 0.76 6.87 -7.28
C GLY A 127 1.15 5.70 -8.20
N LEU A 128 1.30 4.50 -7.63
CA LEU A 128 1.61 3.29 -8.40
C LEU A 128 0.48 2.99 -9.41
N TYR A 129 -0.77 3.08 -8.99
CA TYR A 129 -1.92 2.85 -9.86
C TYR A 129 -1.89 3.76 -11.09
N LEU A 130 -1.59 5.04 -10.91
CA LEU A 130 -1.48 6.00 -12.01
C LEU A 130 -0.28 5.70 -12.92
N MET A 131 0.82 5.19 -12.38
CA MET A 131 2.01 4.87 -13.16
C MET A 131 1.95 3.53 -13.91
N ILE A 132 1.16 2.57 -13.47
CA ILE A 132 1.12 1.21 -14.05
C ILE A 132 0.90 1.20 -15.57
N PRO A 133 -0.05 1.94 -16.16
CA PRO A 133 -0.22 1.91 -17.61
C PRO A 133 0.99 2.48 -18.38
N PHE A 134 1.66 3.49 -17.80
CA PHE A 134 2.90 4.04 -18.36
C PHE A 134 4.03 3.00 -18.32
N LEU A 135 4.22 2.34 -17.19
CA LEU A 135 5.20 1.27 -17.04
C LEU A 135 4.91 0.09 -17.99
N ASN A 136 3.64 -0.29 -18.13
CA ASN A 136 3.23 -1.33 -19.07
C ASN A 136 3.56 -0.94 -20.53
N ALA A 137 3.31 0.32 -20.91
CA ALA A 137 3.62 0.82 -22.25
C ALA A 137 5.14 0.82 -22.50
N GLY A 138 5.92 1.32 -21.55
CA GLY A 138 7.37 1.31 -21.60
C GLY A 138 7.92 -0.12 -21.71
N PHE A 139 7.45 -1.04 -20.88
CA PHE A 139 7.90 -2.42 -20.88
C PHE A 139 7.55 -3.15 -22.21
N LYS A 140 6.37 -2.88 -22.76
CA LYS A 140 5.94 -3.45 -24.06
C LYS A 140 6.69 -2.87 -25.26
N SER A 141 7.29 -1.69 -25.13
CA SER A 141 8.10 -1.10 -26.21
C SER A 141 9.44 -1.80 -26.43
N PHE A 142 9.93 -2.55 -25.43
CA PHE A 142 11.12 -3.38 -25.59
C PHE A 142 10.81 -4.61 -26.44
N ASN A 143 11.31 -4.61 -27.67
CA ASN A 143 10.99 -5.61 -28.70
C ASN A 143 11.71 -6.97 -28.48
N ASN A 144 12.61 -7.06 -27.49
CA ASN A 144 13.42 -8.26 -27.28
C ASN A 144 13.43 -8.67 -25.80
N ARG A 145 13.30 -9.98 -25.51
CA ARG A 145 13.33 -10.51 -24.12
C ARG A 145 14.61 -10.13 -23.37
N ARG A 146 15.74 -9.99 -24.08
CA ARG A 146 17.01 -9.53 -23.47
C ARG A 146 16.91 -8.09 -22.99
N SER A 147 16.34 -7.19 -23.79
CA SER A 147 16.14 -5.78 -23.41
C SER A 147 15.16 -5.65 -22.25
N GLN A 148 14.14 -6.49 -22.21
CA GLN A 148 13.19 -6.55 -21.07
C GLN A 148 13.87 -7.03 -19.79
N ALA A 149 14.76 -8.03 -19.87
CA ALA A 149 15.51 -8.52 -18.72
C ALA A 149 16.52 -7.48 -18.20
N ILE A 150 17.21 -6.75 -19.09
CA ILE A 150 18.12 -5.66 -18.71
C ILE A 150 17.39 -4.50 -18.05
N ALA A 151 16.15 -4.21 -18.45
CA ALA A 151 15.35 -3.14 -17.85
C ALA A 151 14.82 -3.48 -16.44
N LEU A 152 14.91 -4.75 -16.02
CA LEU A 152 14.46 -5.25 -14.73
C LEU A 152 15.61 -5.54 -13.75
N GLY A 153 16.84 -5.60 -14.20
CA GLY A 153 18.02 -5.96 -13.41
C GLY A 153 19.04 -4.93 -13.25
#